data_a1a5269e588e4cb8e057a2946037712a
#
_entry.id   a1a5269e588e4cb8e057a2946037712a
#
_cell.length_a   1.000
_cell.length_b   1.000
_cell.length_c   1.000
_cell.angle_alpha   90.00
_cell.angle_beta   90.00
_cell.angle_gamma   90.00
#
_symmetry.space_group_name_H-M   'P 1'
#
loop_
_entity.id
_entity.type
_entity.pdbx_description
1 polymer ?
#
loop_
_entity_poly.entity_id
_entity_poly.type
_entity_poly.pdbx_seq_one_letter_code
_entity_poly.pdbx_strand_id
1 'polypeptide(L)'
;MAHYIVMGAGKMGLVLAKDLIESDPECQVTLVDIDFERLGQATKFIGSDRVFPMQRDIEDESQRMEVIEGKDVALCALLHKQSLISLDAAVAKGVHYIDLVGEAPLERMKYDSRAKEKGIAVISGLGVSPGITNVCVGRAVHLLDNAEEGIVGVGGVPVEPNPPLNYRVVYAVESLFGLYERDVLILKDGRIERVDPLTELERVEFAEPFSEMEWFYTDGLNSMTYTLQGKIKDLAEKTIRHMGHVAGVKILKECGFFSRDPVDVEGQKVVPRRVLEKVLDERMKLGDEKDATLLRIKVSGKKEGKPVTHVFEMIDFFDSEKHYTSMAKTTSFPASIAAQMIMSGQITQRGVLFPENVFNGDLHVPFMDGLAARGVIISQKVIQ
;
A
#
# COMPACT_ATOMS: atom_id res chain seq x y z
N MET A 1 14.49 -20.45 13.41
CA MET A 1 13.10 -20.60 12.94
C MET A 1 12.38 -19.29 13.24
N ALA A 2 11.96 -18.57 12.22
CA ALA A 2 11.25 -17.29 12.39
C ALA A 2 9.77 -17.53 12.71
N HIS A 3 9.21 -16.76 13.65
CA HIS A 3 7.80 -16.82 14.00
C HIS A 3 7.12 -15.48 13.68
N TYR A 4 6.46 -15.43 12.52
CA TYR A 4 5.71 -14.27 12.08
C TYR A 4 4.28 -14.27 12.64
N ILE A 5 3.73 -13.08 12.87
CA ILE A 5 2.29 -12.90 13.05
C ILE A 5 1.74 -12.01 11.93
N VAL A 6 0.69 -12.46 11.26
CA VAL A 6 -0.06 -11.68 10.26
C VAL A 6 -1.42 -11.33 10.84
N MET A 7 -1.67 -10.05 11.04
CA MET A 7 -2.92 -9.51 11.56
C MET A 7 -3.81 -9.06 10.40
N GLY A 8 -4.97 -9.71 10.26
CA GLY A 8 -5.91 -9.60 9.17
C GLY A 8 -5.79 -10.76 8.17
N ALA A 9 -6.84 -11.57 8.03
CA ALA A 9 -6.94 -12.68 7.08
C ALA A 9 -7.73 -12.33 5.81
N GLY A 10 -7.83 -11.03 5.49
CA GLY A 10 -8.39 -10.53 4.24
C GLY A 10 -7.50 -10.86 3.04
N LYS A 11 -7.86 -10.36 1.84
CA LYS A 11 -7.13 -10.64 0.58
C LYS A 11 -5.61 -10.41 0.71
N MET A 12 -5.18 -9.30 1.33
CA MET A 12 -3.76 -8.97 1.48
C MET A 12 -3.07 -9.86 2.52
N GLY A 13 -3.64 -10.00 3.71
CA GLY A 13 -3.04 -10.81 4.78
C GLY A 13 -2.96 -12.29 4.43
N LEU A 14 -3.93 -12.82 3.69
CA LEU A 14 -3.89 -14.19 3.17
C LEU A 14 -2.68 -14.41 2.25
N VAL A 15 -2.49 -13.52 1.26
CA VAL A 15 -1.36 -13.61 0.32
C VAL A 15 -0.03 -13.39 1.04
N LEU A 16 0.01 -12.46 2.00
CA LEU A 16 1.18 -12.21 2.84
C LEU A 16 1.59 -13.46 3.65
N ALA A 17 0.62 -14.09 4.33
CA ALA A 17 0.87 -15.29 5.11
C ALA A 17 1.32 -16.47 4.23
N LYS A 18 0.70 -16.62 3.06
CA LYS A 18 1.06 -17.69 2.12
C LYS A 18 2.45 -17.48 1.53
N ASP A 19 2.80 -16.24 1.15
CA ASP A 19 4.15 -15.96 0.62
C ASP A 19 5.23 -16.23 1.67
N LEU A 20 5.03 -15.85 2.93
CA LEU A 20 5.96 -16.20 4.01
C LEU A 20 6.20 -17.71 4.11
N ILE A 21 5.12 -18.51 4.08
CA ILE A 21 5.19 -19.98 4.14
C ILE A 21 5.90 -20.58 2.92
N GLU A 22 5.65 -20.04 1.73
CA GLU A 22 6.24 -20.56 0.47
C GLU A 22 7.71 -20.16 0.32
N SER A 23 8.09 -18.95 0.78
CA SER A 23 9.43 -18.40 0.58
C SER A 23 10.40 -18.65 1.73
N ASP A 24 9.90 -18.97 2.94
CA ASP A 24 10.70 -19.34 4.10
C ASP A 24 10.25 -20.72 4.64
N PRO A 25 10.92 -21.82 4.22
CA PRO A 25 10.49 -23.17 4.59
C PRO A 25 10.60 -23.48 6.08
N GLU A 26 11.35 -22.72 6.86
CA GLU A 26 11.52 -22.94 8.28
C GLU A 26 10.64 -22.02 9.16
N CYS A 27 9.90 -21.08 8.59
CA CYS A 27 9.08 -20.17 9.37
C CYS A 27 7.77 -20.79 9.87
N GLN A 28 7.21 -20.16 10.88
CA GLN A 28 5.84 -20.35 11.37
C GLN A 28 5.08 -19.03 11.25
N VAL A 29 3.78 -19.12 10.93
CA VAL A 29 2.91 -17.95 10.79
C VAL A 29 1.70 -18.10 11.70
N THR A 30 1.51 -17.19 12.65
CA THR A 30 0.24 -17.01 13.35
C THR A 30 -0.63 -16.07 12.50
N LEU A 31 -1.77 -16.55 12.02
CA LEU A 31 -2.73 -15.74 11.25
C LEU A 31 -3.90 -15.34 12.14
N VAL A 32 -4.14 -14.04 12.28
CA VAL A 32 -5.12 -13.49 13.22
C VAL A 32 -6.21 -12.73 12.48
N ASP A 33 -7.46 -13.01 12.79
CA ASP A 33 -8.62 -12.22 12.36
C ASP A 33 -9.75 -12.35 13.40
N ILE A 34 -10.67 -11.40 13.43
CA ILE A 34 -11.88 -11.47 14.25
C ILE A 34 -12.91 -12.42 13.65
N ASP A 35 -12.89 -12.60 12.34
CA ASP A 35 -13.84 -13.41 11.57
C ASP A 35 -13.33 -14.86 11.45
N PHE A 36 -14.02 -15.76 12.14
CA PHE A 36 -13.68 -17.20 12.16
C PHE A 36 -13.82 -17.88 10.79
N GLU A 37 -14.83 -17.50 10.00
CA GLU A 37 -15.05 -18.10 8.68
C GLU A 37 -13.94 -17.68 7.71
N ARG A 38 -13.56 -16.41 7.75
CA ARG A 38 -12.45 -15.87 6.96
C ARG A 38 -11.12 -16.55 7.32
N LEU A 39 -10.84 -16.75 8.58
CA LEU A 39 -9.68 -17.52 9.05
C LEU A 39 -9.67 -18.94 8.49
N GLY A 40 -10.81 -19.63 8.55
CA GLY A 40 -10.96 -20.99 8.04
C GLY A 40 -10.71 -21.06 6.53
N GLN A 41 -11.28 -20.12 5.77
CA GLN A 41 -11.04 -20.02 4.31
C GLN A 41 -9.57 -19.73 3.99
N ALA A 42 -8.95 -18.78 4.70
CA ALA A 42 -7.56 -18.41 4.51
C ALA A 42 -6.61 -19.58 4.82
N THR A 43 -6.81 -20.26 5.95
CA THR A 43 -5.98 -21.42 6.35
C THR A 43 -6.10 -22.57 5.35
N LYS A 44 -7.31 -22.84 4.88
CA LYS A 44 -7.55 -23.86 3.84
C LYS A 44 -6.84 -23.49 2.52
N PHE A 45 -6.89 -22.22 2.14
CA PHE A 45 -6.23 -21.75 0.92
C PHE A 45 -4.70 -21.80 1.03
N ILE A 46 -4.13 -21.47 2.20
CA ILE A 46 -2.68 -21.55 2.42
C ILE A 46 -2.22 -23.00 2.40
N GLY A 47 -2.96 -23.91 3.03
CA GLY A 47 -2.74 -25.36 2.95
C GLY A 47 -1.44 -25.84 3.62
N SER A 48 -1.02 -25.24 4.72
CA SER A 48 0.20 -25.58 5.45
C SER A 48 -0.04 -25.79 6.93
N ASP A 49 0.57 -26.78 7.53
CA ASP A 49 0.58 -27.06 8.98
C ASP A 49 1.42 -26.07 9.79
N ARG A 50 2.20 -25.23 9.12
CA ARG A 50 2.99 -24.16 9.71
C ARG A 50 2.18 -22.85 9.91
N VAL A 51 0.88 -22.83 9.56
CA VAL A 51 -0.02 -21.71 9.80
C VAL A 51 -0.92 -22.02 10.99
N PHE A 52 -0.89 -21.13 11.98
CA PHE A 52 -1.67 -21.24 13.22
C PHE A 52 -2.76 -20.16 13.24
N PRO A 53 -4.01 -20.50 12.87
CA PRO A 53 -5.11 -19.52 12.90
C PRO A 53 -5.53 -19.22 14.34
N MET A 54 -5.71 -17.93 14.64
CA MET A 54 -6.18 -17.46 15.93
C MET A 54 -7.30 -16.45 15.74
N GLN A 55 -8.50 -16.77 16.22
CA GLN A 55 -9.61 -15.82 16.26
C GLN A 55 -9.38 -14.86 17.44
N ARG A 56 -9.04 -13.61 17.15
CA ARG A 56 -8.83 -12.55 18.15
C ARG A 56 -9.27 -11.22 17.62
N ASP A 57 -9.76 -10.38 18.52
CA ASP A 57 -10.06 -8.99 18.23
C ASP A 57 -8.80 -8.13 18.53
N ILE A 58 -8.22 -7.57 17.48
CA ILE A 58 -7.06 -6.68 17.61
C ILE A 58 -7.41 -5.35 18.30
N GLU A 59 -8.68 -4.95 18.34
CA GLU A 59 -9.09 -3.76 19.09
C GLU A 59 -9.11 -4.01 20.62
N ASP A 60 -9.28 -5.26 21.04
CA ASP A 60 -9.09 -5.65 22.46
C ASP A 60 -7.60 -5.66 22.81
N GLU A 61 -7.21 -4.84 23.80
CA GLU A 61 -5.81 -4.67 24.18
C GLU A 61 -5.18 -5.96 24.70
N SER A 62 -5.90 -6.73 25.54
CA SER A 62 -5.38 -7.97 26.12
C SER A 62 -5.12 -9.02 25.05
N GLN A 63 -6.07 -9.21 24.13
CA GLN A 63 -5.94 -10.15 23.02
C GLN A 63 -4.80 -9.72 22.07
N ARG A 64 -4.72 -8.44 21.74
CA ARG A 64 -3.64 -7.88 20.91
C ARG A 64 -2.26 -8.10 21.52
N MET A 65 -2.11 -7.83 22.79
CA MET A 65 -0.84 -8.03 23.50
C MET A 65 -0.46 -9.51 23.58
N GLU A 66 -1.44 -10.41 23.81
CA GLU A 66 -1.26 -11.88 23.84
C GLU A 66 -0.70 -12.40 22.50
N VAL A 67 -1.32 -12.03 21.37
CA VAL A 67 -0.96 -12.60 20.07
C VAL A 67 0.40 -12.12 19.54
N ILE A 68 0.82 -10.92 19.92
CA ILE A 68 2.11 -10.33 19.49
C ILE A 68 3.27 -10.87 20.35
N GLU A 69 3.03 -11.22 21.61
CA GLU A 69 4.07 -11.67 22.52
C GLU A 69 4.81 -12.91 22.00
N GLY A 70 6.14 -12.88 22.07
CA GLY A 70 7.01 -13.98 21.65
C GLY A 70 7.08 -14.19 20.13
N LYS A 71 6.62 -13.24 19.33
CA LYS A 71 6.81 -13.24 17.88
C LYS A 71 8.09 -12.47 17.51
N ASP A 72 8.66 -12.81 16.35
CA ASP A 72 9.83 -12.10 15.84
C ASP A 72 9.43 -10.87 15.05
N VAL A 73 8.44 -11.00 14.15
CA VAL A 73 7.92 -9.90 13.31
C VAL A 73 6.40 -9.91 13.29
N ALA A 74 5.80 -8.77 13.57
CA ALA A 74 4.38 -8.52 13.44
C ALA A 74 4.09 -7.76 12.13
N LEU A 75 3.26 -8.36 11.27
CA LEU A 75 2.84 -7.81 9.98
C LEU A 75 1.35 -7.45 10.04
N CYS A 76 1.02 -6.18 9.77
CA CYS A 76 -0.34 -5.69 9.88
C CYS A 76 -0.95 -5.42 8.49
N ALA A 77 -1.97 -6.22 8.15
CA ALA A 77 -2.80 -6.10 6.94
C ALA A 77 -4.22 -5.61 7.28
N LEU A 78 -4.34 -4.76 8.29
CA LEU A 78 -5.57 -4.14 8.77
C LEU A 78 -5.61 -2.65 8.41
N LEU A 79 -6.73 -1.98 8.72
CA LEU A 79 -6.92 -0.56 8.47
C LEU A 79 -6.09 0.30 9.45
N HIS A 80 -6.04 1.60 9.16
CA HIS A 80 -5.20 2.58 9.87
C HIS A 80 -5.30 2.51 11.40
N LYS A 81 -6.51 2.52 11.97
CA LYS A 81 -6.73 2.49 13.43
C LYS A 81 -6.09 1.26 14.06
N GLN A 82 -6.39 0.08 13.49
CA GLN A 82 -5.86 -1.19 13.99
C GLN A 82 -4.34 -1.29 13.80
N SER A 83 -3.82 -0.69 12.73
CA SER A 83 -2.38 -0.63 12.48
C SER A 83 -1.64 0.17 13.56
N LEU A 84 -2.15 1.34 13.98
CA LEU A 84 -1.52 2.15 15.02
C LEU A 84 -1.51 1.47 16.38
N ILE A 85 -2.61 0.86 16.79
CA ILE A 85 -2.65 0.13 18.08
C ILE A 85 -1.80 -1.14 18.05
N SER A 86 -1.68 -1.79 16.90
CA SER A 86 -0.78 -2.95 16.73
C SER A 86 0.69 -2.54 16.77
N LEU A 87 1.04 -1.38 16.21
CA LEU A 87 2.38 -0.79 16.32
C LEU A 87 2.74 -0.53 17.79
N ASP A 88 1.85 0.09 18.57
CA ASP A 88 2.11 0.34 20.00
C ASP A 88 2.36 -0.96 20.77
N ALA A 89 1.54 -1.99 20.53
CA ALA A 89 1.72 -3.30 21.14
C ALA A 89 3.03 -3.99 20.72
N ALA A 90 3.41 -3.92 19.44
CA ALA A 90 4.67 -4.48 18.95
C ALA A 90 5.88 -3.78 19.58
N VAL A 91 5.86 -2.46 19.68
CA VAL A 91 6.92 -1.69 20.36
C VAL A 91 6.97 -2.03 21.86
N ALA A 92 5.82 -2.16 22.53
CA ALA A 92 5.78 -2.54 23.94
C ALA A 92 6.40 -3.93 24.19
N LYS A 93 6.13 -4.90 23.29
CA LYS A 93 6.63 -6.28 23.38
C LYS A 93 8.05 -6.47 22.79
N GLY A 94 8.62 -5.46 22.14
CA GLY A 94 9.93 -5.56 21.50
C GLY A 94 9.95 -6.46 20.26
N VAL A 95 8.86 -6.46 19.51
CA VAL A 95 8.64 -7.24 18.28
C VAL A 95 8.83 -6.34 17.08
N HIS A 96 9.58 -6.77 16.04
CA HIS A 96 9.67 -6.03 14.78
C HIS A 96 8.28 -5.83 14.17
N TYR A 97 8.06 -4.70 13.51
CA TYR A 97 6.74 -4.37 13.00
C TYR A 97 6.79 -3.88 11.55
N ILE A 98 5.86 -4.38 10.74
CA ILE A 98 5.65 -3.91 9.37
C ILE A 98 4.14 -3.74 9.14
N ASP A 99 3.74 -2.64 8.51
CA ASP A 99 2.36 -2.47 8.04
C ASP A 99 2.27 -2.08 6.57
N LEU A 100 1.11 -2.37 5.97
CA LEU A 100 0.84 -2.10 4.57
C LEU A 100 0.26 -0.69 4.35
N VAL A 101 -0.29 -0.05 5.38
CA VAL A 101 -1.09 1.16 5.26
C VAL A 101 -0.24 2.42 5.33
N GLY A 102 0.61 2.55 6.32
CA GLY A 102 1.53 3.67 6.49
C GLY A 102 0.90 5.05 6.74
N GLU A 103 -0.43 5.15 6.84
CA GLU A 103 -1.11 6.43 7.12
C GLU A 103 -0.59 7.09 8.40
N ALA A 104 -0.69 8.42 8.48
CA ALA A 104 -0.23 9.26 9.60
C ALA A 104 1.27 9.02 9.97
N PRO A 105 2.21 9.24 9.05
CA PRO A 105 3.64 8.97 9.30
C PRO A 105 4.19 9.74 10.48
N LEU A 106 3.72 10.95 10.76
CA LEU A 106 4.14 11.75 11.93
C LEU A 106 3.71 11.12 13.27
N GLU A 107 2.55 10.47 13.33
CA GLU A 107 2.14 9.72 14.52
C GLU A 107 3.03 8.50 14.74
N ARG A 108 3.41 7.81 13.68
CA ARG A 108 4.32 6.66 13.73
C ARG A 108 5.72 7.06 14.19
N MET A 109 6.22 8.21 13.76
CA MET A 109 7.51 8.77 14.19
C MET A 109 7.62 8.97 15.72
N LYS A 110 6.51 9.14 16.42
CA LYS A 110 6.50 9.23 17.89
C LYS A 110 7.03 7.96 18.59
N TYR A 111 7.01 6.84 17.89
CA TYR A 111 7.50 5.56 18.40
C TYR A 111 9.00 5.35 18.17
N ASP A 112 9.70 6.22 17.42
CA ASP A 112 11.07 6.01 16.97
C ASP A 112 12.04 5.75 18.12
N SER A 113 12.04 6.60 19.16
CA SER A 113 12.94 6.44 20.32
C SER A 113 12.67 5.11 21.05
N ARG A 114 11.40 4.78 21.30
CA ARG A 114 11.02 3.54 21.98
C ARG A 114 11.42 2.31 21.15
N ALA A 115 11.22 2.36 19.82
CA ALA A 115 11.62 1.28 18.92
C ALA A 115 13.16 1.09 18.91
N LYS A 116 13.94 2.17 18.91
CA LYS A 116 15.40 2.13 19.04
C LYS A 116 15.85 1.53 20.37
N GLU A 117 15.25 1.94 21.48
CA GLU A 117 15.53 1.38 22.82
C GLU A 117 15.24 -0.12 22.89
N LYS A 118 14.18 -0.58 22.22
CA LYS A 118 13.83 -2.01 22.13
C LYS A 118 14.66 -2.78 21.09
N GLY A 119 15.49 -2.11 20.29
CA GLY A 119 16.30 -2.74 19.25
C GLY A 119 15.48 -3.30 18.09
N ILE A 120 14.29 -2.77 17.85
CA ILE A 120 13.39 -3.25 16.79
C ILE A 120 13.37 -2.32 15.59
N ALA A 121 13.08 -2.89 14.40
CA ALA A 121 12.74 -2.17 13.19
C ALA A 121 11.21 -2.07 13.09
N VAL A 122 10.73 -0.88 12.79
CA VAL A 122 9.33 -0.58 12.46
C VAL A 122 9.32 -0.03 11.04
N ILE A 123 8.84 -0.80 10.05
CA ILE A 123 8.73 -0.34 8.67
C ILE A 123 7.26 -0.06 8.37
N SER A 124 6.95 1.19 8.12
CA SER A 124 5.58 1.63 7.93
C SER A 124 5.27 1.94 6.47
N GLY A 125 4.11 1.47 6.01
CA GLY A 125 3.65 1.72 4.65
C GLY A 125 4.44 0.94 3.60
N LEU A 126 4.51 -0.38 3.74
CA LEU A 126 5.25 -1.24 2.82
C LEU A 126 4.32 -2.15 2.01
N GLY A 127 3.50 -1.52 1.18
CA GLY A 127 2.65 -2.16 0.17
C GLY A 127 3.08 -1.80 -1.25
N VAL A 128 2.11 -1.55 -2.14
CA VAL A 128 2.38 -1.06 -3.49
C VAL A 128 2.55 0.47 -3.49
N SER A 129 1.59 1.21 -2.92
CA SER A 129 1.63 2.64 -2.63
C SER A 129 0.78 2.92 -1.38
N PRO A 130 1.42 3.33 -0.29
CA PRO A 130 2.87 3.43 -0.08
C PRO A 130 3.59 2.07 -0.13
N GLY A 131 4.87 2.09 -0.48
CA GLY A 131 5.74 0.91 -0.49
C GLY A 131 6.64 0.84 -1.72
N ILE A 132 6.25 0.07 -2.75
CA ILE A 132 7.04 -0.02 -4.01
C ILE A 132 7.28 1.36 -4.60
N THR A 133 6.27 2.23 -4.60
CA THR A 133 6.40 3.61 -5.07
C THR A 133 7.46 4.38 -4.31
N ASN A 134 7.45 4.28 -2.98
CA ASN A 134 8.43 4.92 -2.10
C ASN A 134 9.85 4.42 -2.37
N VAL A 135 10.03 3.11 -2.55
CA VAL A 135 11.33 2.48 -2.87
C VAL A 135 11.88 3.04 -4.18
N CYS A 136 11.06 3.11 -5.23
CA CYS A 136 11.47 3.61 -6.54
C CYS A 136 11.84 5.11 -6.51
N VAL A 137 10.99 5.93 -5.88
CA VAL A 137 11.26 7.37 -5.73
C VAL A 137 12.51 7.60 -4.87
N GLY A 138 12.60 6.94 -3.71
CA GLY A 138 13.76 7.05 -2.82
C GLY A 138 15.06 6.67 -3.53
N ARG A 139 15.03 5.60 -4.36
CA ARG A 139 16.19 5.19 -5.17
C ARG A 139 16.58 6.25 -6.19
N ALA A 140 15.62 6.79 -6.93
CA ALA A 140 15.89 7.81 -7.94
C ALA A 140 16.47 9.10 -7.29
N VAL A 141 15.87 9.57 -6.20
CA VAL A 141 16.37 10.73 -5.46
C VAL A 141 17.78 10.49 -4.91
N HIS A 142 18.06 9.29 -4.42
CA HIS A 142 19.39 8.91 -3.92
C HIS A 142 20.48 8.92 -5.01
N LEU A 143 20.12 8.58 -6.26
CA LEU A 143 21.06 8.52 -7.39
C LEU A 143 21.36 9.88 -8.01
N LEU A 144 20.47 10.86 -7.84
CA LEU A 144 20.62 12.22 -8.37
C LEU A 144 21.39 13.12 -7.39
N ASP A 145 22.19 14.04 -7.93
CA ASP A 145 22.85 15.07 -7.12
C ASP A 145 21.86 16.18 -6.74
N ASN A 146 20.87 16.42 -7.60
CA ASN A 146 19.78 17.36 -7.39
C ASN A 146 18.52 16.83 -8.06
N ALA A 147 17.56 16.38 -7.25
CA ALA A 147 16.26 15.93 -7.74
C ALA A 147 15.32 17.15 -7.89
N GLU A 148 14.78 17.32 -9.10
CA GLU A 148 13.97 18.49 -9.44
C GLU A 148 12.48 18.16 -9.46
N GLU A 149 12.07 17.13 -10.18
CA GLU A 149 10.67 16.80 -10.38
C GLU A 149 10.43 15.30 -10.27
N GLY A 150 9.35 14.92 -9.58
CA GLY A 150 8.88 13.55 -9.47
C GLY A 150 7.37 13.44 -9.66
N ILE A 151 6.94 12.49 -10.47
CA ILE A 151 5.54 12.09 -10.60
C ILE A 151 5.41 10.59 -10.38
N VAL A 152 4.52 10.22 -9.49
CA VAL A 152 4.16 8.84 -9.19
C VAL A 152 2.77 8.57 -9.74
N GLY A 153 2.65 7.62 -10.65
CA GLY A 153 1.37 7.11 -11.11
C GLY A 153 1.20 5.66 -10.67
N VAL A 154 0.10 5.35 -9.99
CA VAL A 154 -0.21 3.99 -9.55
C VAL A 154 -1.72 3.74 -9.58
N GLY A 155 -2.15 2.52 -9.92
CA GLY A 155 -3.56 2.17 -9.91
C GLY A 155 -3.80 0.67 -10.00
N GLY A 156 -4.64 0.15 -9.10
CA GLY A 156 -5.25 -1.17 -9.28
C GLY A 156 -6.54 -1.00 -10.06
N VAL A 157 -6.68 -1.74 -11.15
CA VAL A 157 -7.81 -1.64 -12.09
C VAL A 157 -8.27 -3.02 -12.53
N PRO A 158 -9.55 -3.22 -12.90
CA PRO A 158 -9.92 -4.40 -13.67
C PRO A 158 -9.20 -4.36 -15.03
N VAL A 159 -8.88 -5.53 -15.60
CA VAL A 159 -8.24 -5.58 -16.92
C VAL A 159 -9.13 -4.92 -17.98
N GLU A 160 -10.44 -5.18 -17.91
CA GLU A 160 -11.42 -4.56 -18.79
C GLU A 160 -12.20 -3.46 -18.06
N PRO A 161 -12.47 -2.31 -18.71
CA PRO A 161 -13.30 -1.27 -18.10
C PRO A 161 -14.75 -1.76 -17.94
N ASN A 162 -15.26 -1.73 -16.72
CA ASN A 162 -16.60 -2.22 -16.40
C ASN A 162 -17.48 -1.16 -15.72
N PRO A 163 -18.72 -0.91 -16.23
CA PRO A 163 -19.68 -0.07 -15.53
C PRO A 163 -20.08 -0.67 -14.15
N PRO A 164 -20.49 0.17 -13.18
CA PRO A 164 -20.44 1.62 -13.23
C PRO A 164 -18.99 2.11 -13.01
N LEU A 165 -18.71 3.35 -13.38
CA LEU A 165 -17.44 4.04 -13.17
C LEU A 165 -16.21 3.41 -13.88
N ASN A 166 -16.39 2.45 -14.81
CA ASN A 166 -15.29 1.72 -15.46
C ASN A 166 -14.27 1.17 -14.46
N TYR A 167 -14.76 0.64 -13.33
CA TYR A 167 -13.93 0.23 -12.22
C TYR A 167 -14.53 -0.97 -11.46
N ARG A 168 -13.65 -1.76 -10.84
CA ARG A 168 -13.98 -2.77 -9.83
C ARG A 168 -13.15 -2.54 -8.58
N VAL A 169 -13.76 -2.79 -7.43
CA VAL A 169 -13.10 -2.61 -6.14
C VAL A 169 -12.11 -3.76 -5.90
N VAL A 170 -10.83 -3.42 -5.96
CA VAL A 170 -9.72 -4.36 -5.74
C VAL A 170 -9.25 -4.38 -4.28
N TYR A 171 -9.68 -3.39 -3.49
CA TYR A 171 -9.41 -3.26 -2.05
C TYR A 171 -10.68 -2.78 -1.30
N ALA A 172 -10.59 -2.14 -0.14
CA ALA A 172 -11.76 -1.72 0.63
C ALA A 172 -12.47 -0.50 0.00
N VAL A 173 -13.82 -0.59 -0.15
CA VAL A 173 -14.68 0.48 -0.70
C VAL A 173 -14.54 1.80 0.05
N GLU A 174 -14.49 1.75 1.39
CA GLU A 174 -14.33 2.94 2.23
C GLU A 174 -13.01 3.68 1.89
N SER A 175 -11.91 2.94 1.72
CA SER A 175 -10.61 3.49 1.32
C SER A 175 -10.65 4.09 -0.07
N LEU A 176 -11.35 3.44 -1.01
CA LEU A 176 -11.54 3.94 -2.37
C LEU A 176 -12.18 5.33 -2.38
N PHE A 177 -13.31 5.48 -1.68
CA PHE A 177 -13.99 6.77 -1.65
C PHE A 177 -13.24 7.82 -0.82
N GLY A 178 -12.54 7.39 0.24
CA GLY A 178 -11.66 8.27 0.99
C GLY A 178 -10.60 8.94 0.11
N LEU A 179 -10.11 8.23 -0.91
CA LEU A 179 -9.14 8.75 -1.88
C LEU A 179 -9.66 9.96 -2.68
N TYR A 180 -10.97 10.08 -2.85
CA TYR A 180 -11.60 11.18 -3.61
C TYR A 180 -12.04 12.37 -2.73
N GLU A 181 -11.82 12.29 -1.43
CA GLU A 181 -12.22 13.32 -0.45
C GLU A 181 -11.06 13.90 0.33
N ARG A 182 -10.04 13.08 0.62
CA ARG A 182 -8.89 13.54 1.42
C ARG A 182 -8.10 14.60 0.66
N ASP A 183 -7.66 15.61 1.40
CA ASP A 183 -6.70 16.58 0.88
C ASP A 183 -5.44 15.88 0.40
N VAL A 184 -4.96 16.27 -0.75
CA VAL A 184 -3.75 15.73 -1.36
C VAL A 184 -2.56 16.57 -0.93
N LEU A 185 -1.57 15.94 -0.32
CA LEU A 185 -0.30 16.59 0.02
C LEU A 185 0.73 16.31 -1.08
N ILE A 186 1.27 17.38 -1.66
CA ILE A 186 2.35 17.32 -2.64
C ILE A 186 3.58 18.07 -2.14
N LEU A 187 4.72 17.86 -2.75
CA LEU A 187 5.86 18.76 -2.61
C LEU A 187 5.87 19.71 -3.81
N LYS A 188 5.94 21.01 -3.53
CA LYS A 188 6.05 22.09 -4.50
C LYS A 188 7.11 23.07 -4.03
N ASP A 189 8.08 23.36 -4.89
CA ASP A 189 9.26 24.19 -4.55
C ASP A 189 9.94 23.73 -3.24
N GLY A 190 10.02 22.41 -2.99
CA GLY A 190 10.61 21.78 -1.80
C GLY A 190 9.77 21.92 -0.53
N ARG A 191 8.51 22.36 -0.62
CA ARG A 191 7.59 22.57 0.51
C ARG A 191 6.33 21.75 0.34
N ILE A 192 5.72 21.41 1.47
CA ILE A 192 4.42 20.74 1.48
C ILE A 192 3.34 21.75 1.05
N GLU A 193 2.59 21.39 0.03
CA GLU A 193 1.42 22.10 -0.46
C GLU A 193 0.21 21.17 -0.45
N ARG A 194 -0.97 21.73 -0.17
CA ARG A 194 -2.24 21.03 -0.19
C ARG A 194 -2.99 21.38 -1.46
N VAL A 195 -3.46 20.36 -2.17
CA VAL A 195 -4.26 20.51 -3.39
C VAL A 195 -5.51 19.63 -3.31
N ASP A 196 -6.50 19.93 -4.14
CA ASP A 196 -7.74 19.18 -4.16
C ASP A 196 -7.56 17.82 -4.86
N PRO A 197 -8.21 16.75 -4.36
CA PRO A 197 -8.28 15.47 -5.06
C PRO A 197 -9.09 15.59 -6.37
N LEU A 198 -8.89 14.65 -7.29
CA LEU A 198 -9.54 14.59 -8.60
C LEU A 198 -9.19 15.78 -9.52
N THR A 199 -8.12 16.51 -9.21
CA THR A 199 -7.57 17.58 -10.06
C THR A 199 -6.38 17.09 -10.87
N GLU A 200 -5.82 17.95 -11.72
CA GLU A 200 -4.71 17.63 -12.65
C GLU A 200 -4.98 16.34 -13.45
N LEU A 201 -6.23 16.25 -13.95
CA LEU A 201 -6.68 15.13 -14.78
C LEU A 201 -5.98 15.19 -16.15
N GLU A 202 -5.22 14.15 -16.46
CA GLU A 202 -4.51 14.01 -17.73
C GLU A 202 -4.67 12.60 -18.28
N ARG A 203 -4.37 12.42 -19.55
CA ARG A 203 -4.29 11.13 -20.20
C ARG A 203 -2.87 10.57 -20.06
N VAL A 204 -2.79 9.26 -19.93
CA VAL A 204 -1.53 8.53 -19.88
C VAL A 204 -1.65 7.23 -20.66
N GLU A 205 -0.66 6.96 -21.50
CA GLU A 205 -0.63 5.74 -22.31
C GLU A 205 0.11 4.62 -21.59
N PHE A 206 -0.43 3.42 -21.66
CA PHE A 206 0.21 2.17 -21.23
C PHE A 206 0.25 1.18 -22.39
N ALA A 207 1.03 0.11 -22.25
CA ALA A 207 0.99 -0.99 -23.20
C ALA A 207 -0.39 -1.70 -23.16
N GLU A 208 -0.74 -2.35 -24.27
CA GLU A 208 -1.93 -3.18 -24.33
C GLU A 208 -2.00 -4.17 -23.15
N PRO A 209 -3.20 -4.42 -22.59
CA PRO A 209 -4.54 -4.02 -23.10
C PRO A 209 -5.04 -2.66 -22.62
N PHE A 210 -4.26 -1.87 -21.87
CA PHE A 210 -4.76 -0.66 -21.22
C PHE A 210 -4.78 0.57 -22.12
N SER A 211 -3.91 0.63 -23.15
CA SER A 211 -3.82 1.76 -24.09
C SER A 211 -3.88 3.13 -23.42
N GLU A 212 -5.03 3.82 -23.52
CA GLU A 212 -5.24 5.14 -22.95
C GLU A 212 -5.97 5.04 -21.60
N MET A 213 -5.32 5.56 -20.56
CA MET A 213 -5.82 5.65 -19.20
C MET A 213 -5.94 7.11 -18.78
N GLU A 214 -6.61 7.38 -17.67
CA GLU A 214 -6.58 8.69 -17.01
C GLU A 214 -5.87 8.61 -15.66
N TRP A 215 -5.15 9.67 -15.30
CA TRP A 215 -4.59 9.82 -13.98
C TRP A 215 -4.86 11.21 -13.41
N PHE A 216 -4.92 11.29 -12.10
CA PHE A 216 -5.33 12.51 -11.39
C PHE A 216 -4.75 12.52 -9.97
N TYR A 217 -4.64 13.70 -9.36
CA TYR A 217 -4.09 13.84 -8.00
C TYR A 217 -4.89 13.10 -6.95
N THR A 218 -4.18 12.37 -6.11
CA THR A 218 -4.68 11.66 -4.94
C THR A 218 -3.66 11.68 -3.81
N ASP A 219 -4.13 11.49 -2.57
CA ASP A 219 -3.28 11.41 -1.38
C ASP A 219 -2.60 10.05 -1.31
N GLY A 220 -1.36 9.97 -1.80
CA GLY A 220 -0.60 8.72 -1.87
C GLY A 220 0.89 8.85 -1.53
N LEU A 221 1.47 10.05 -1.52
CA LEU A 221 2.88 10.24 -1.19
C LEU A 221 3.25 9.79 0.22
N ASN A 222 2.30 9.82 1.16
CA ASN A 222 2.46 9.34 2.52
C ASN A 222 3.73 9.89 3.20
N SER A 223 4.65 9.01 3.64
CA SER A 223 5.89 9.40 4.30
C SER A 223 6.81 10.26 3.43
N MET A 224 6.79 10.09 2.11
CA MET A 224 7.63 10.86 1.18
C MET A 224 7.40 12.37 1.28
N THR A 225 6.16 12.79 1.61
CA THR A 225 5.84 14.21 1.84
C THR A 225 6.74 14.85 2.90
N TYR A 226 7.16 14.09 3.90
CA TYR A 226 7.98 14.58 5.01
C TYR A 226 9.45 14.20 4.86
N THR A 227 9.74 12.98 4.44
CA THR A 227 11.11 12.45 4.38
C THR A 227 11.90 12.97 3.19
N LEU A 228 11.22 13.38 2.12
CA LEU A 228 11.81 13.93 0.90
C LEU A 228 11.67 15.45 0.79
N GLN A 229 11.04 16.12 1.77
CA GLN A 229 11.00 17.58 1.83
C GLN A 229 12.42 18.17 1.79
N GLY A 230 12.67 19.09 0.86
CA GLY A 230 13.99 19.68 0.63
C GLY A 230 15.01 18.78 -0.08
N LYS A 231 14.67 17.52 -0.39
CA LYS A 231 15.50 16.59 -1.18
C LYS A 231 15.07 16.49 -2.64
N ILE A 232 13.82 16.75 -2.91
CA ILE A 232 13.26 16.91 -4.25
C ILE A 232 12.42 18.20 -4.27
N LYS A 233 12.43 18.89 -5.38
CA LYS A 233 11.76 20.19 -5.50
C LYS A 233 10.24 19.99 -5.64
N ASP A 234 9.81 19.20 -6.61
CA ASP A 234 8.40 18.92 -6.90
C ASP A 234 8.15 17.41 -6.86
N LEU A 235 7.13 16.97 -6.14
CA LEU A 235 6.73 15.56 -6.09
C LEU A 235 5.22 15.43 -5.87
N ALA A 236 4.57 14.65 -6.71
CA ALA A 236 3.14 14.38 -6.59
C ALA A 236 2.80 12.93 -6.91
N GLU A 237 1.69 12.44 -6.35
CA GLU A 237 1.11 11.15 -6.72
C GLU A 237 -0.22 11.33 -7.44
N LYS A 238 -0.43 10.53 -8.49
CA LYS A 238 -1.65 10.43 -9.28
C LYS A 238 -2.16 8.98 -9.28
N THR A 239 -3.44 8.81 -9.07
CA THR A 239 -4.09 7.51 -9.24
C THR A 239 -4.44 7.27 -10.71
N ILE A 240 -4.13 6.07 -11.22
CA ILE A 240 -4.45 5.64 -12.58
C ILE A 240 -5.79 4.94 -12.59
N ARG A 241 -6.66 5.28 -13.56
CA ARG A 241 -7.97 4.64 -13.80
C ARG A 241 -8.26 4.54 -15.30
N HIS A 242 -9.21 3.69 -15.66
CA HIS A 242 -9.79 3.69 -17.01
C HIS A 242 -10.48 5.02 -17.33
N MET A 243 -10.46 5.41 -18.59
CA MET A 243 -11.08 6.64 -19.08
C MET A 243 -12.54 6.77 -18.63
N GLY A 244 -12.92 7.97 -18.18
CA GLY A 244 -14.30 8.30 -17.77
C GLY A 244 -14.62 8.00 -16.30
N HIS A 245 -13.71 7.39 -15.55
CA HIS A 245 -13.90 7.13 -14.12
C HIS A 245 -14.09 8.42 -13.31
N VAL A 246 -13.18 9.39 -13.49
CA VAL A 246 -13.23 10.68 -12.77
C VAL A 246 -14.50 11.45 -13.07
N ALA A 247 -14.95 11.45 -14.32
CA ALA A 247 -16.21 12.11 -14.71
C ALA A 247 -17.40 11.52 -13.94
N GLY A 248 -17.49 10.18 -13.86
CA GLY A 248 -18.54 9.50 -13.09
C GLY A 248 -18.47 9.82 -11.59
N VAL A 249 -17.27 9.81 -10.99
CA VAL A 249 -17.09 10.15 -9.57
C VAL A 249 -17.49 11.60 -9.29
N LYS A 250 -17.10 12.55 -10.14
CA LYS A 250 -17.48 13.98 -10.02
C LYS A 250 -18.99 14.17 -10.05
N ILE A 251 -19.70 13.51 -10.96
CA ILE A 251 -21.17 13.54 -11.01
C ILE A 251 -21.78 13.07 -9.69
N LEU A 252 -21.33 11.94 -9.14
CA LEU A 252 -21.83 11.45 -7.85
C LEU A 252 -21.56 12.44 -6.71
N LYS A 253 -20.40 13.10 -6.73
CA LYS A 253 -20.01 14.11 -5.74
C LYS A 253 -20.89 15.36 -5.87
N GLU A 254 -21.11 15.88 -7.06
CA GLU A 254 -21.94 17.05 -7.35
C GLU A 254 -23.43 16.80 -7.02
N CYS A 255 -23.93 15.56 -7.22
CA CYS A 255 -25.25 15.14 -6.79
C CYS A 255 -25.41 15.02 -5.26
N GLY A 256 -24.35 15.22 -4.47
CA GLY A 256 -24.40 15.18 -3.01
C GLY A 256 -24.27 13.79 -2.39
N PHE A 257 -24.02 12.74 -3.19
CA PHE A 257 -23.88 11.37 -2.67
C PHE A 257 -22.65 11.18 -1.77
N PHE A 258 -21.69 12.09 -1.77
CA PHE A 258 -20.54 12.06 -0.86
C PHE A 258 -20.83 12.71 0.49
N SER A 259 -21.99 13.39 0.68
CA SER A 259 -22.35 14.01 1.94
C SER A 259 -22.51 13.00 3.08
N ARG A 260 -21.96 13.36 4.23
CA ARG A 260 -22.13 12.63 5.50
C ARG A 260 -23.27 13.23 6.34
N ASP A 261 -23.82 14.36 5.91
CA ASP A 261 -24.97 14.98 6.56
C ASP A 261 -26.25 14.23 6.19
N PRO A 262 -27.08 13.83 7.17
CA PRO A 262 -28.31 13.11 6.92
C PRO A 262 -29.33 13.97 6.16
N VAL A 263 -29.93 13.42 5.10
CA VAL A 263 -31.09 14.00 4.42
C VAL A 263 -32.38 13.32 4.88
N ASP A 264 -33.48 14.03 4.87
CA ASP A 264 -34.78 13.44 5.17
C ASP A 264 -35.39 12.80 3.92
N VAL A 265 -35.69 11.52 4.01
CA VAL A 265 -36.38 10.74 2.95
C VAL A 265 -37.62 10.12 3.58
N GLU A 266 -38.77 10.69 3.30
CA GLU A 266 -40.07 10.21 3.81
C GLU A 266 -40.10 10.03 5.34
N GLY A 267 -39.49 10.97 6.08
CA GLY A 267 -39.40 10.96 7.55
C GLY A 267 -38.26 10.11 8.13
N GLN A 268 -37.44 9.51 7.28
CA GLN A 268 -36.25 8.76 7.71
C GLN A 268 -34.96 9.56 7.45
N LYS A 269 -34.08 9.61 8.43
CA LYS A 269 -32.75 10.22 8.30
C LYS A 269 -31.80 9.27 7.61
N VAL A 270 -31.43 9.59 6.38
CA VAL A 270 -30.53 8.77 5.54
C VAL A 270 -29.25 9.54 5.26
N VAL A 271 -28.09 8.91 5.49
CA VAL A 271 -26.76 9.46 5.13
C VAL A 271 -26.43 9.05 3.70
N PRO A 272 -26.38 10.01 2.71
CA PRO A 272 -26.16 9.69 1.30
C PRO A 272 -24.90 8.86 1.05
N ARG A 273 -23.81 9.20 1.74
CA ARG A 273 -22.53 8.50 1.65
C ARG A 273 -22.65 7.01 1.98
N ARG A 274 -23.38 6.65 3.02
CA ARG A 274 -23.55 5.23 3.41
C ARG A 274 -24.37 4.45 2.39
N VAL A 275 -25.37 5.11 1.79
CA VAL A 275 -26.14 4.49 0.70
C VAL A 275 -25.25 4.26 -0.51
N LEU A 276 -24.46 5.26 -0.92
CA LEU A 276 -23.51 5.14 -2.02
C LEU A 276 -22.53 3.97 -1.82
N GLU A 277 -21.89 3.92 -0.65
CA GLU A 277 -20.95 2.85 -0.30
C GLU A 277 -21.61 1.46 -0.39
N LYS A 278 -22.78 1.30 0.20
CA LYS A 278 -23.49 0.01 0.19
C LYS A 278 -23.90 -0.44 -1.21
N VAL A 279 -24.45 0.49 -2.02
CA VAL A 279 -24.89 0.18 -3.39
C VAL A 279 -23.71 -0.13 -4.30
N LEU A 280 -22.64 0.65 -4.22
CA LEU A 280 -21.47 0.45 -5.07
C LEU A 280 -20.60 -0.73 -4.61
N ASP A 281 -20.53 -1.03 -3.32
CA ASP A 281 -19.83 -2.23 -2.85
C ASP A 281 -20.39 -3.50 -3.50
N GLU A 282 -21.71 -3.60 -3.61
CA GLU A 282 -22.35 -4.75 -4.25
C GLU A 282 -22.15 -4.79 -5.77
N ARG A 283 -22.23 -3.62 -6.44
CA ARG A 283 -22.15 -3.51 -7.89
C ARG A 283 -20.74 -3.50 -8.46
N MET A 284 -19.76 -3.11 -7.65
CA MET A 284 -18.37 -2.95 -8.07
C MET A 284 -17.46 -4.04 -7.48
N LYS A 285 -18.01 -5.11 -6.94
CA LYS A 285 -17.19 -6.27 -6.53
C LYS A 285 -16.39 -6.80 -7.71
N LEU A 286 -15.11 -7.07 -7.50
CA LEU A 286 -14.26 -7.66 -8.53
C LEU A 286 -14.78 -9.05 -8.95
N GLY A 287 -15.30 -9.85 -7.99
CA GLY A 287 -15.78 -11.20 -8.27
C GLY A 287 -14.67 -12.06 -8.89
N ASP A 288 -15.01 -12.72 -10.01
CA ASP A 288 -14.09 -13.57 -10.78
C ASP A 288 -13.33 -12.77 -11.87
N GLU A 289 -13.55 -11.45 -11.96
CA GLU A 289 -12.83 -10.60 -12.91
C GLU A 289 -11.36 -10.48 -12.52
N LYS A 290 -10.50 -10.39 -13.53
CA LYS A 290 -9.05 -10.24 -13.34
C LYS A 290 -8.70 -8.77 -13.16
N ASP A 291 -7.83 -8.51 -12.21
CA ASP A 291 -7.26 -7.19 -11.98
C ASP A 291 -5.84 -7.06 -12.52
N ALA A 292 -5.40 -5.83 -12.63
CA ALA A 292 -4.01 -5.47 -12.84
C ALA A 292 -3.61 -4.31 -11.95
N THR A 293 -2.32 -4.19 -11.68
CA THR A 293 -1.72 -3.05 -11.02
C THR A 293 -0.77 -2.36 -11.98
N LEU A 294 -1.07 -1.11 -12.28
CA LEU A 294 -0.27 -0.25 -13.15
C LEU A 294 0.57 0.69 -12.29
N LEU A 295 1.83 0.86 -12.67
CA LEU A 295 2.74 1.80 -12.03
C LEU A 295 3.59 2.48 -13.10
N ARG A 296 3.72 3.80 -13.00
CA ARG A 296 4.69 4.61 -13.73
C ARG A 296 5.21 5.71 -12.83
N ILE A 297 6.51 5.72 -12.61
CA ILE A 297 7.20 6.74 -11.81
C ILE A 297 8.26 7.39 -12.70
N LYS A 298 8.30 8.71 -12.68
CA LYS A 298 9.35 9.50 -13.31
C LYS A 298 9.96 10.43 -12.27
N VAL A 299 11.26 10.40 -12.12
CA VAL A 299 12.00 11.35 -11.27
C VAL A 299 13.13 11.94 -12.09
N SER A 300 13.07 13.26 -12.29
CA SER A 300 14.02 14.02 -13.08
C SER A 300 14.87 14.91 -12.20
N GLY A 301 16.10 15.16 -12.65
CA GLY A 301 17.03 16.02 -11.95
C GLY A 301 18.36 16.10 -12.65
N LYS A 302 19.43 16.31 -11.89
CA LYS A 302 20.80 16.39 -12.40
C LYS A 302 21.71 15.36 -11.75
N LYS A 303 22.60 14.78 -12.56
CA LYS A 303 23.72 13.96 -12.13
C LYS A 303 24.99 14.46 -12.83
N GLU A 304 26.01 14.83 -12.06
CA GLU A 304 27.25 15.42 -12.59
C GLU A 304 26.99 16.61 -13.53
N GLY A 305 26.01 17.45 -13.16
CA GLY A 305 25.60 18.63 -13.92
C GLY A 305 24.76 18.36 -15.17
N LYS A 306 24.54 17.09 -15.55
CA LYS A 306 23.73 16.70 -16.72
C LYS A 306 22.30 16.35 -16.30
N PRO A 307 21.29 16.63 -17.14
CA PRO A 307 19.91 16.20 -16.89
C PRO A 307 19.82 14.68 -16.96
N VAL A 308 19.12 14.08 -15.99
CA VAL A 308 18.87 12.65 -15.92
C VAL A 308 17.44 12.42 -15.45
N THR A 309 16.75 11.49 -16.08
CA THR A 309 15.41 11.03 -15.65
C THR A 309 15.43 9.53 -15.41
N HIS A 310 15.04 9.14 -14.21
CA HIS A 310 14.76 7.74 -13.87
C HIS A 310 13.28 7.46 -14.11
N VAL A 311 12.99 6.40 -14.85
CA VAL A 311 11.62 5.94 -15.14
C VAL A 311 11.49 4.52 -14.66
N PHE A 312 10.47 4.26 -13.80
CA PHE A 312 10.10 2.91 -13.38
C PHE A 312 8.70 2.61 -13.92
N GLU A 313 8.50 1.40 -14.44
CA GLU A 313 7.21 0.96 -14.99
C GLU A 313 6.91 -0.48 -14.58
N MET A 314 5.65 -0.73 -14.25
CA MET A 314 5.11 -2.05 -13.97
C MET A 314 3.69 -2.15 -14.53
N ILE A 315 3.40 -3.29 -15.15
CA ILE A 315 2.06 -3.78 -15.40
C ILE A 315 2.04 -5.20 -14.82
N ASP A 316 1.42 -5.36 -13.67
CA ASP A 316 1.28 -6.66 -13.03
C ASP A 316 -0.17 -7.14 -13.16
N PHE A 317 -0.38 -8.43 -13.44
CA PHE A 317 -1.69 -9.01 -13.68
C PHE A 317 -2.07 -10.02 -12.59
N PHE A 318 -3.36 -10.32 -12.51
CA PHE A 318 -3.88 -11.44 -11.75
C PHE A 318 -3.10 -12.72 -12.05
N ASP A 319 -2.69 -13.44 -11.02
CA ASP A 319 -2.00 -14.71 -11.12
C ASP A 319 -3.03 -15.86 -11.22
N SER A 320 -3.15 -16.44 -12.40
CA SER A 320 -4.13 -17.49 -12.68
C SER A 320 -3.75 -18.86 -12.08
N GLU A 321 -2.47 -19.09 -11.75
CA GLU A 321 -2.01 -20.33 -11.13
C GLU A 321 -2.22 -20.32 -9.63
N LYS A 322 -1.84 -19.24 -8.99
CA LYS A 322 -1.95 -19.07 -7.54
C LYS A 322 -3.29 -18.47 -7.11
N HIS A 323 -4.11 -18.00 -8.04
CA HIS A 323 -5.36 -17.27 -7.79
C HIS A 323 -5.16 -16.02 -6.91
N TYR A 324 -4.07 -15.29 -7.13
CA TYR A 324 -3.82 -14.01 -6.46
C TYR A 324 -4.26 -12.85 -7.32
N THR A 325 -4.98 -11.90 -6.74
CA THR A 325 -5.15 -10.61 -7.42
C THR A 325 -3.81 -9.89 -7.52
N SER A 326 -3.63 -9.12 -8.60
CA SER A 326 -2.44 -8.30 -8.77
C SER A 326 -2.26 -7.34 -7.59
N MET A 327 -3.36 -6.69 -7.15
CA MET A 327 -3.33 -5.81 -5.98
C MET A 327 -2.86 -6.54 -4.72
N ALA A 328 -3.29 -7.80 -4.50
CA ALA A 328 -2.86 -8.55 -3.32
C ALA A 328 -1.37 -8.90 -3.36
N LYS A 329 -0.84 -9.33 -4.53
CA LYS A 329 0.59 -9.63 -4.69
C LYS A 329 1.44 -8.39 -4.45
N THR A 330 1.17 -7.33 -5.21
CA THR A 330 1.98 -6.10 -5.19
C THR A 330 1.91 -5.37 -3.85
N THR A 331 0.85 -5.60 -3.06
CA THR A 331 0.72 -5.04 -1.72
C THR A 331 1.37 -5.92 -0.64
N SER A 332 1.32 -7.25 -0.78
CA SER A 332 1.76 -8.17 0.29
C SER A 332 3.23 -8.57 0.20
N PHE A 333 3.75 -8.79 -1.01
CA PHE A 333 5.12 -9.26 -1.19
C PHE A 333 6.20 -8.31 -0.67
N PRO A 334 6.07 -6.97 -0.80
CA PRO A 334 7.03 -6.05 -0.20
C PRO A 334 7.23 -6.27 1.30
N ALA A 335 6.13 -6.43 2.04
CA ALA A 335 6.18 -6.65 3.49
C ALA A 335 6.77 -8.02 3.85
N SER A 336 6.43 -9.08 3.10
CA SER A 336 7.02 -10.40 3.28
C SER A 336 8.53 -10.40 3.06
N ILE A 337 9.00 -9.77 1.98
CA ILE A 337 10.42 -9.64 1.66
C ILE A 337 11.15 -8.90 2.78
N ALA A 338 10.63 -7.76 3.22
CA ALA A 338 11.25 -6.98 4.29
C ALA A 338 11.29 -7.72 5.63
N ALA A 339 10.26 -8.49 5.96
CA ALA A 339 10.25 -9.33 7.17
C ALA A 339 11.39 -10.37 7.12
N GLN A 340 11.59 -11.03 5.99
CA GLN A 340 12.70 -11.97 5.79
C GLN A 340 14.06 -11.26 5.79
N MET A 341 14.16 -10.04 5.22
CA MET A 341 15.38 -9.24 5.28
C MET A 341 15.73 -8.77 6.71
N ILE A 342 14.73 -8.54 7.57
CA ILE A 342 14.97 -8.30 9.01
C ILE A 342 15.50 -9.55 9.67
N MET A 343 14.86 -10.70 9.45
CA MET A 343 15.25 -11.97 10.09
C MET A 343 16.60 -12.50 9.63
N SER A 344 16.98 -12.26 8.37
CA SER A 344 18.30 -12.59 7.83
C SER A 344 19.41 -11.59 8.23
N GLY A 345 19.06 -10.51 8.94
CA GLY A 345 20.02 -9.48 9.34
C GLY A 345 20.49 -8.53 8.23
N GLN A 346 19.83 -8.54 7.06
CA GLN A 346 20.10 -7.57 5.99
C GLN A 346 19.64 -6.16 6.38
N ILE A 347 18.48 -6.04 7.01
CA ILE A 347 18.00 -4.78 7.57
C ILE A 347 18.49 -4.67 9.00
N THR A 348 19.54 -3.87 9.20
CA THR A 348 20.18 -3.64 10.51
C THR A 348 19.68 -2.37 11.19
N GLN A 349 19.04 -1.45 10.48
CA GLN A 349 18.49 -0.22 11.03
C GLN A 349 17.40 -0.52 12.07
N ARG A 350 17.31 0.33 13.10
CA ARG A 350 16.33 0.22 14.19
C ARG A 350 15.62 1.57 14.38
N GLY A 351 14.41 1.52 14.88
CA GLY A 351 13.53 2.69 15.00
C GLY A 351 12.42 2.63 13.97
N VAL A 352 11.74 3.77 13.77
CA VAL A 352 10.72 3.93 12.71
C VAL A 352 11.41 4.25 11.39
N LEU A 353 11.18 3.40 10.42
CA LEU A 353 11.81 3.39 9.12
C LEU A 353 10.74 3.54 8.03
N PHE A 354 11.07 4.27 6.97
CA PHE A 354 10.20 4.41 5.79
C PHE A 354 10.86 3.82 4.56
N PRO A 355 10.10 3.19 3.64
CA PRO A 355 10.65 2.44 2.51
C PRO A 355 11.63 3.23 1.64
N GLU A 356 11.33 4.52 1.38
CA GLU A 356 12.17 5.42 0.60
C GLU A 356 13.56 5.69 1.20
N ASN A 357 13.74 5.43 2.48
CA ASN A 357 15.02 5.60 3.16
C ASN A 357 15.74 4.26 3.40
N VAL A 358 15.00 3.17 3.58
CA VAL A 358 15.57 1.84 3.83
C VAL A 358 16.14 1.23 2.54
N PHE A 359 15.37 1.34 1.45
CA PHE A 359 15.66 0.63 0.21
C PHE A 359 16.25 1.53 -0.91
N ASN A 360 16.81 2.68 -0.58
CA ASN A 360 17.40 3.59 -1.57
C ASN A 360 18.87 3.29 -1.91
N GLY A 361 19.59 2.59 -1.04
CA GLY A 361 21.00 2.22 -1.18
C GLY A 361 21.21 0.75 -1.57
N ASP A 362 22.06 0.07 -0.81
CA ASP A 362 22.50 -1.32 -1.10
C ASP A 362 21.36 -2.34 -0.99
N LEU A 363 20.34 -2.07 -0.18
CA LEU A 363 19.16 -2.93 -0.03
C LEU A 363 18.19 -2.86 -1.21
N HIS A 364 18.37 -1.89 -2.13
CA HIS A 364 17.47 -1.75 -3.29
C HIS A 364 17.47 -2.99 -4.18
N VAL A 365 18.65 -3.43 -4.61
CA VAL A 365 18.76 -4.57 -5.53
C VAL A 365 18.22 -5.85 -4.89
N PRO A 366 18.61 -6.26 -3.68
CA PRO A 366 18.04 -7.44 -3.04
C PRO A 366 16.52 -7.39 -2.87
N PHE A 367 15.96 -6.21 -2.56
CA PHE A 367 14.52 -6.02 -2.43
C PHE A 367 13.80 -6.18 -3.79
N MET A 368 14.31 -5.57 -4.86
CA MET A 368 13.74 -5.67 -6.21
C MET A 368 13.86 -7.09 -6.77
N ASP A 369 14.99 -7.77 -6.52
CA ASP A 369 15.18 -9.19 -6.88
C ASP A 369 14.17 -10.09 -6.15
N GLY A 370 13.89 -9.78 -4.88
CA GLY A 370 12.86 -10.46 -4.10
C GLY A 370 11.46 -10.33 -4.72
N LEU A 371 11.10 -9.15 -5.24
CA LEU A 371 9.85 -8.93 -5.98
C LEU A 371 9.85 -9.69 -7.31
N ALA A 372 10.94 -9.60 -8.07
CA ALA A 372 11.09 -10.27 -9.36
C ALA A 372 10.98 -11.80 -9.24
N ALA A 373 11.59 -12.40 -8.20
CA ALA A 373 11.49 -13.82 -7.90
C ALA A 373 10.04 -14.28 -7.62
N ARG A 374 9.16 -13.37 -7.25
CA ARG A 374 7.72 -13.58 -7.02
C ARG A 374 6.85 -13.18 -8.21
N GLY A 375 7.47 -12.84 -9.34
CA GLY A 375 6.78 -12.46 -10.57
C GLY A 375 6.30 -11.00 -10.62
N VAL A 376 6.67 -10.16 -9.66
CA VAL A 376 6.40 -8.70 -9.69
C VAL A 376 7.61 -8.01 -10.31
N ILE A 377 7.49 -7.65 -11.58
CA ILE A 377 8.59 -7.11 -12.39
C ILE A 377 8.44 -5.60 -12.56
N ILE A 378 9.41 -4.86 -12.05
CA ILE A 378 9.47 -3.40 -12.23
C ILE A 378 10.66 -3.09 -13.14
N SER A 379 10.39 -2.58 -14.33
CA SER A 379 11.43 -2.15 -15.25
C SER A 379 11.96 -0.77 -14.85
N GLN A 380 13.26 -0.55 -15.02
CA GLN A 380 13.88 0.75 -14.82
C GLN A 380 14.58 1.19 -16.09
N LYS A 381 14.35 2.44 -16.52
CA LYS A 381 15.07 3.11 -17.60
C LYS A 381 15.70 4.39 -17.07
N VAL A 382 16.88 4.74 -17.61
CA VAL A 382 17.55 6.02 -17.35
C VAL A 382 17.65 6.75 -18.68
N ILE A 383 17.10 7.97 -18.72
CA ILE A 383 17.11 8.86 -19.89
C ILE A 383 18.09 10.00 -19.56
N GLN A 384 19.06 10.21 -20.47
CA GLN A 384 20.10 11.25 -20.37
C GLN A 384 19.96 12.26 -21.50
#